data_d9eec0db70a970b2bc494c82d0da886a
#
_entry.id   d9eec0db70a970b2bc494c82d0da886a
#
_cell.length_a   1.000
_cell.length_b   1.000
_cell.length_c   1.000
_cell.angle_alpha   90.00
_cell.angle_beta   90.00
_cell.angle_gamma   90.00
#
_symmetry.space_group_name_H-M   'P 1'
#
loop_
_entity.id
_entity.type
_entity.pdbx_description
1 polymer ?
#
loop_
_entity_poly.entity_id
_entity_poly.type
_entity_poly.pdbx_seq_one_letter_code
_entity_poly.pdbx_strand_id
1 'polypeptide(L)'
;MKQILNLITILTVFFAISCVKNDYVKEANYDLKTNYDAFWNLVNDKYCFLGDNYGYYKTVLDENGQVQKLDWKKVYDKMMPKVEAAATEEELMEIMGESIDYLKDGHVWIDSKFKHRGCYTFYYDDYNVKYPDNFIPNLITGNGSKILDYVYRTRNGHRYGTITRDGKKFFYLHHADFTKDLTMEDIEMFKPHLAKADGFIYDIRTNPGGNTQLAFDIAGHFVKEKTHIGYQVVKKSNDHNDLTEPRALYIKPSKEGPDWSDIKTAVLTNRDVYSTANMFASFMKEVPNATVIGGISGGGGGDPTSFYLPNGWTVVMSAYRMSLDVNKVHIEAGVQPDVLVNISDEDVANKYDRILEKAIEVLSE
;
A
#
# COMPACT_ATOMS: atom_id res chain seq x y z
N MET A 1 41.56 -34.77 13.29
CA MET A 1 40.22 -35.12 12.78
C MET A 1 39.16 -34.79 13.83
N LYS A 2 38.56 -33.64 13.75
CA LYS A 2 37.26 -33.33 14.39
C LYS A 2 36.65 -32.26 13.49
N GLN A 3 35.64 -32.66 12.76
CA GLN A 3 34.81 -31.78 11.94
C GLN A 3 33.95 -30.93 12.86
N ILE A 4 34.08 -29.63 12.76
CA ILE A 4 33.17 -28.69 13.40
C ILE A 4 32.11 -28.37 12.36
N LEU A 5 30.93 -28.87 12.60
CA LEU A 5 29.72 -28.61 11.82
C LEU A 5 29.23 -27.24 12.21
N ASN A 6 29.44 -26.25 11.34
CA ASN A 6 28.82 -24.93 11.48
C ASN A 6 27.35 -25.04 11.09
N LEU A 7 26.49 -24.96 12.08
CA LEU A 7 25.05 -24.85 11.92
C LEU A 7 24.73 -23.42 11.48
N ILE A 8 24.54 -23.20 10.20
CA ILE A 8 23.98 -21.96 9.65
C ILE A 8 22.49 -22.01 9.94
N THR A 9 22.04 -21.27 10.94
CA THR A 9 20.62 -21.04 11.18
C THR A 9 20.15 -20.00 10.18
N ILE A 10 19.70 -20.48 9.02
CA ILE A 10 18.94 -19.67 8.07
C ILE A 10 17.57 -19.41 8.71
N LEU A 11 17.37 -18.20 9.18
CA LEU A 11 16.06 -17.72 9.63
C LEU A 11 15.24 -17.41 8.37
N THR A 12 14.73 -18.44 7.73
CA THR A 12 13.68 -18.31 6.73
C THR A 12 12.44 -17.77 7.43
N VAL A 13 12.18 -16.47 7.22
CA VAL A 13 10.87 -15.90 7.51
C VAL A 13 9.92 -16.46 6.45
N PHE A 14 9.38 -17.63 6.73
CA PHE A 14 8.23 -18.12 6.00
C PHE A 14 7.11 -17.09 6.19
N PHE A 15 6.71 -16.43 5.13
CA PHE A 15 5.35 -15.98 4.99
C PHE A 15 4.48 -17.23 5.04
N ALA A 16 4.15 -17.66 6.23
CA ALA A 16 3.06 -18.59 6.42
C ALA A 16 1.83 -17.81 5.95
N ILE A 17 1.38 -18.10 4.71
CA ILE A 17 -0.04 -17.97 4.41
C ILE A 17 -0.67 -18.87 5.48
N SER A 18 -1.04 -18.25 6.59
CA SER A 18 -1.76 -18.90 7.65
C SER A 18 -3.13 -19.20 7.06
N CYS A 19 -3.27 -20.38 6.45
CA CYS A 19 -4.57 -21.01 6.32
C CYS A 19 -5.08 -21.21 7.75
N VAL A 20 -5.68 -20.19 8.32
CA VAL A 20 -6.50 -20.34 9.50
C VAL A 20 -7.60 -21.30 9.08
N LYS A 21 -7.57 -22.52 9.62
CA LYS A 21 -8.70 -23.45 9.47
C LYS A 21 -9.91 -22.69 9.98
N ASN A 22 -10.78 -22.33 9.05
CA ASN A 22 -12.02 -21.68 9.38
C ASN A 22 -12.93 -22.74 9.97
N ASP A 23 -13.16 -22.72 11.27
CA ASP A 23 -14.07 -23.65 11.96
C ASP A 23 -15.53 -23.51 11.47
N TYR A 24 -15.80 -22.60 10.54
CA TYR A 24 -17.12 -22.32 9.99
C TYR A 24 -17.53 -23.23 8.81
N VAL A 25 -16.63 -24.00 8.20
CA VAL A 25 -16.95 -24.84 7.02
C VAL A 25 -16.93 -26.32 7.39
N LYS A 26 -18.03 -26.83 7.97
CA LYS A 26 -18.23 -28.28 8.12
C LYS A 26 -18.95 -28.92 6.91
N GLU A 27 -19.86 -28.22 6.27
CA GLU A 27 -20.54 -28.62 5.03
C GLU A 27 -20.91 -27.37 4.24
N ALA A 28 -20.90 -27.44 2.90
CA ALA A 28 -21.29 -26.31 2.07
C ALA A 28 -22.75 -25.92 2.36
N ASN A 29 -22.96 -24.68 2.74
CA ASN A 29 -24.30 -24.15 3.02
C ASN A 29 -24.61 -23.00 2.07
N TYR A 30 -25.68 -23.09 1.32
CA TYR A 30 -26.10 -22.12 0.33
C TYR A 30 -27.27 -21.24 0.79
N ASP A 31 -27.68 -21.33 2.07
CA ASP A 31 -28.68 -20.42 2.64
C ASP A 31 -28.12 -18.99 2.68
N LEU A 32 -28.84 -18.06 2.06
CA LEU A 32 -28.36 -16.69 1.84
C LEU A 32 -28.16 -15.94 3.16
N LYS A 33 -29.12 -16.08 4.07
CA LYS A 33 -29.04 -15.44 5.39
C LYS A 33 -27.89 -15.98 6.22
N THR A 34 -27.71 -17.30 6.27
CA THR A 34 -26.60 -17.95 6.97
C THR A 34 -25.25 -17.44 6.45
N ASN A 35 -25.10 -17.29 5.14
CA ASN A 35 -23.86 -16.78 4.55
C ASN A 35 -23.64 -15.30 4.85
N TYR A 36 -24.71 -14.48 4.86
CA TYR A 36 -24.58 -13.08 5.26
C TYR A 36 -24.21 -12.94 6.74
N ASP A 37 -24.83 -13.70 7.63
CA ASP A 37 -24.51 -13.73 9.05
C ASP A 37 -23.04 -14.15 9.29
N ALA A 38 -22.58 -15.17 8.57
CA ALA A 38 -21.18 -15.61 8.63
C ALA A 38 -20.21 -14.52 8.13
N PHE A 39 -20.53 -13.88 7.02
CA PHE A 39 -19.78 -12.76 6.46
C PHE A 39 -19.70 -11.59 7.44
N TRP A 40 -20.84 -11.15 7.97
CA TRP A 40 -20.89 -10.02 8.90
C TRP A 40 -20.08 -10.29 10.18
N ASN A 41 -20.24 -11.48 10.77
CA ASN A 41 -19.47 -11.92 11.94
C ASN A 41 -17.97 -11.98 11.63
N LEU A 42 -17.60 -12.49 10.44
CA LEU A 42 -16.22 -12.59 10.02
C LEU A 42 -15.57 -11.20 9.97
N VAL A 43 -16.22 -10.21 9.36
CA VAL A 43 -15.72 -8.82 9.31
C VAL A 43 -15.67 -8.25 10.73
N ASN A 44 -16.73 -8.41 11.52
CA ASN A 44 -16.76 -7.92 12.90
C ASN A 44 -15.57 -8.46 13.73
N ASP A 45 -15.30 -9.75 13.60
CA ASP A 45 -14.32 -10.43 14.44
C ASP A 45 -12.87 -10.22 13.95
N LYS A 46 -12.65 -10.11 12.65
CA LYS A 46 -11.31 -10.20 12.06
C LYS A 46 -10.80 -8.89 11.46
N TYR A 47 -11.68 -8.04 10.94
CA TYR A 47 -11.26 -6.77 10.36
C TYR A 47 -10.62 -5.89 11.43
N CYS A 48 -9.41 -5.39 11.15
CA CYS A 48 -8.58 -4.78 12.19
C CYS A 48 -8.86 -3.28 12.42
N PHE A 49 -9.66 -2.62 11.56
CA PHE A 49 -9.88 -1.17 11.61
C PHE A 49 -11.28 -0.76 12.12
N LEU A 50 -11.99 -1.63 12.86
CA LEU A 50 -13.24 -1.26 13.52
C LEU A 50 -13.04 -0.62 14.89
N GLY A 51 -11.84 -0.73 15.47
CA GLY A 51 -11.48 -0.13 16.76
C GLY A 51 -11.09 1.35 16.66
N ASP A 52 -10.82 1.97 17.80
CA ASP A 52 -10.42 3.38 17.94
C ASP A 52 -8.93 3.55 18.21
N ASN A 53 -8.17 2.47 18.07
CA ASN A 53 -6.77 2.42 18.43
C ASN A 53 -5.93 3.41 17.60
N TYR A 54 -4.98 4.04 18.26
CA TYR A 54 -4.03 4.95 17.65
C TYR A 54 -4.68 6.14 16.91
N GLY A 55 -5.88 6.55 17.39
CA GLY A 55 -6.59 7.69 16.83
C GLY A 55 -7.23 7.46 15.46
N TYR A 56 -7.22 6.21 14.99
CA TYR A 56 -7.82 5.85 13.71
C TYR A 56 -9.13 5.10 13.89
N TYR A 57 -10.14 5.51 13.16
CA TYR A 57 -11.42 4.80 13.04
C TYR A 57 -12.04 5.09 11.68
N LYS A 58 -12.76 4.11 11.13
CA LYS A 58 -13.54 4.31 9.90
C LYS A 58 -14.70 5.24 10.15
N THR A 59 -15.00 6.11 9.20
CA THR A 59 -16.09 7.08 9.27
C THR A 59 -17.10 6.88 8.15
N VAL A 60 -18.34 7.28 8.44
CA VAL A 60 -19.43 7.34 7.46
C VAL A 60 -20.14 8.68 7.61
N LEU A 61 -20.85 9.10 6.56
CA LEU A 61 -21.79 10.21 6.67
C LEU A 61 -23.14 9.69 7.16
N ASP A 62 -23.75 10.39 8.12
CA ASP A 62 -25.12 10.12 8.52
C ASP A 62 -26.14 10.74 7.53
N GLU A 63 -27.43 10.61 7.82
CA GLU A 63 -28.53 11.12 6.98
C GLU A 63 -28.52 12.67 6.84
N ASN A 64 -27.82 13.37 7.73
CA ASN A 64 -27.66 14.81 7.72
C ASN A 64 -26.30 15.24 7.11
N GLY A 65 -25.52 14.30 6.57
CA GLY A 65 -24.19 14.56 6.03
C GLY A 65 -23.11 14.82 7.08
N GLN A 66 -23.36 14.49 8.36
CA GLN A 66 -22.36 14.63 9.42
C GLN A 66 -21.47 13.39 9.51
N VAL A 67 -20.18 13.62 9.73
CA VAL A 67 -19.20 12.54 9.90
C VAL A 67 -19.44 11.80 11.20
N GLN A 68 -19.70 10.51 11.13
CA GLN A 68 -19.89 9.61 12.26
C GLN A 68 -18.87 8.49 12.21
N LYS A 69 -18.53 7.92 13.38
CA LYS A 69 -17.79 6.67 13.44
C LYS A 69 -18.61 5.54 12.82
N LEU A 70 -17.96 4.67 12.04
CA LEU A 70 -18.60 3.47 11.49
C LEU A 70 -19.07 2.55 12.62
N ASP A 71 -20.36 2.29 12.66
CA ASP A 71 -20.97 1.28 13.50
C ASP A 71 -21.33 0.06 12.62
N TRP A 72 -20.54 -1.00 12.73
CA TRP A 72 -20.71 -2.19 11.88
C TRP A 72 -22.04 -2.90 12.15
N LYS A 73 -22.58 -2.79 13.37
CA LYS A 73 -23.92 -3.32 13.68
C LYS A 73 -25.03 -2.58 12.93
N LYS A 74 -24.92 -1.27 12.77
CA LYS A 74 -25.87 -0.49 11.97
C LYS A 74 -25.85 -0.88 10.49
N VAL A 75 -24.66 -1.27 9.97
CA VAL A 75 -24.56 -1.82 8.58
C VAL A 75 -25.35 -3.11 8.49
N TYR A 76 -25.22 -4.01 9.47
CA TYR A 76 -26.04 -5.24 9.52
C TYR A 76 -27.53 -4.94 9.49
N ASP A 77 -28.01 -4.09 10.39
CA ASP A 77 -29.43 -3.76 10.50
C ASP A 77 -30.01 -3.13 9.23
N LYS A 78 -29.17 -2.33 8.52
CA LYS A 78 -29.54 -1.72 7.25
C LYS A 78 -29.61 -2.75 6.10
N MET A 79 -28.74 -3.75 6.10
CA MET A 79 -28.66 -4.73 5.01
C MET A 79 -29.61 -5.92 5.20
N MET A 80 -29.97 -6.28 6.44
CA MET A 80 -30.82 -7.45 6.70
C MET A 80 -32.14 -7.48 5.95
N PRO A 81 -32.92 -6.38 5.82
CA PRO A 81 -34.13 -6.40 5.01
C PRO A 81 -33.89 -6.74 3.53
N LYS A 82 -32.72 -6.37 2.98
CA LYS A 82 -32.33 -6.73 1.61
C LYS A 82 -31.96 -8.22 1.51
N VAL A 83 -31.25 -8.75 2.54
CA VAL A 83 -30.87 -10.17 2.60
C VAL A 83 -32.11 -11.06 2.69
N GLU A 84 -33.11 -10.67 3.50
CA GLU A 84 -34.39 -11.39 3.61
C GLU A 84 -35.23 -11.36 2.33
N ALA A 85 -35.07 -10.32 1.52
CA ALA A 85 -35.72 -10.18 0.23
C ALA A 85 -34.95 -10.83 -0.93
N ALA A 86 -33.68 -11.14 -0.76
CA ALA A 86 -32.84 -11.73 -1.80
C ALA A 86 -33.27 -13.15 -2.15
N ALA A 87 -33.26 -13.48 -3.44
CA ALA A 87 -33.64 -14.79 -3.97
C ALA A 87 -32.44 -15.54 -4.58
N THR A 88 -31.33 -14.86 -4.84
CA THR A 88 -30.16 -15.42 -5.55
C THR A 88 -28.83 -15.13 -4.85
N GLU A 89 -27.82 -15.94 -5.14
CA GLU A 89 -26.45 -15.71 -4.68
C GLU A 89 -25.86 -14.42 -5.28
N GLU A 90 -26.26 -14.04 -6.49
CA GLU A 90 -25.85 -12.80 -7.14
C GLU A 90 -26.34 -11.57 -6.37
N GLU A 91 -27.59 -11.57 -5.95
CA GLU A 91 -28.16 -10.50 -5.11
C GLU A 91 -27.46 -10.45 -3.75
N LEU A 92 -27.16 -11.58 -3.13
CA LEU A 92 -26.40 -11.66 -1.91
C LEU A 92 -24.99 -11.04 -2.07
N MET A 93 -24.31 -11.33 -3.19
CA MET A 93 -22.99 -10.77 -3.48
C MET A 93 -23.03 -9.23 -3.54
N GLU A 94 -24.05 -8.64 -4.16
CA GLU A 94 -24.18 -7.19 -4.21
C GLU A 94 -24.46 -6.61 -2.82
N ILE A 95 -25.28 -7.25 -2.01
CA ILE A 95 -25.59 -6.80 -0.63
C ILE A 95 -24.34 -6.86 0.25
N MET A 96 -23.55 -7.94 0.16
CA MET A 96 -22.23 -8.02 0.82
C MET A 96 -21.28 -6.95 0.30
N GLY A 97 -21.28 -6.71 -1.02
CA GLY A 97 -20.52 -5.65 -1.66
C GLY A 97 -20.87 -4.26 -1.14
N GLU A 98 -22.16 -3.96 -1.03
CA GLU A 98 -22.62 -2.71 -0.40
C GLU A 98 -22.16 -2.61 1.06
N SER A 99 -22.11 -3.74 1.78
CA SER A 99 -21.62 -3.75 3.16
C SER A 99 -20.14 -3.40 3.26
N ILE A 100 -19.28 -4.00 2.42
CA ILE A 100 -17.84 -3.71 2.45
C ILE A 100 -17.51 -2.29 1.97
N ASP A 101 -18.37 -1.65 1.18
CA ASP A 101 -18.18 -0.27 0.74
C ASP A 101 -18.11 0.72 1.93
N TYR A 102 -18.74 0.40 3.06
CA TYR A 102 -18.60 1.18 4.28
C TYR A 102 -17.19 1.13 4.88
N LEU A 103 -16.39 0.11 4.55
CA LEU A 103 -15.03 -0.04 5.08
C LEU A 103 -14.02 0.87 4.38
N LYS A 104 -14.31 1.36 3.17
CA LYS A 104 -13.41 2.24 2.39
C LYS A 104 -11.97 1.76 2.38
N ASP A 105 -11.75 0.46 2.16
CA ASP A 105 -10.46 -0.21 2.24
C ASP A 105 -10.23 -1.05 0.97
N GLY A 106 -9.19 -0.69 0.21
CA GLY A 106 -8.83 -1.39 -1.03
C GLY A 106 -8.35 -2.84 -0.81
N HIS A 107 -8.03 -3.22 0.44
CA HIS A 107 -7.71 -4.60 0.82
C HIS A 107 -8.96 -5.44 1.15
N VAL A 108 -10.18 -4.94 0.89
CA VAL A 108 -11.40 -5.69 1.17
C VAL A 108 -12.10 -6.05 -0.13
N TRP A 109 -12.28 -7.35 -0.36
CA TRP A 109 -13.05 -7.87 -1.50
C TRP A 109 -13.63 -9.24 -1.21
N ILE A 110 -14.58 -9.65 -2.06
CA ILE A 110 -15.23 -10.94 -2.03
C ILE A 110 -15.07 -11.60 -3.39
N ASP A 111 -14.59 -12.84 -3.40
CA ASP A 111 -14.48 -13.67 -4.59
C ASP A 111 -15.47 -14.82 -4.53
N SER A 112 -16.23 -15.01 -5.61
CA SER A 112 -17.10 -16.16 -5.83
C SER A 112 -16.73 -16.86 -7.13
N LYS A 113 -17.39 -17.98 -7.41
CA LYS A 113 -17.25 -18.71 -8.68
C LYS A 113 -17.69 -17.91 -9.93
N PHE A 114 -18.43 -16.81 -9.76
CA PHE A 114 -19.02 -16.03 -10.86
C PHE A 114 -18.62 -14.55 -10.85
N LYS A 115 -18.13 -14.00 -9.74
CA LYS A 115 -17.83 -12.56 -9.64
C LYS A 115 -16.74 -12.26 -8.59
N HIS A 116 -15.94 -11.24 -8.90
CA HIS A 116 -15.12 -10.50 -7.96
C HIS A 116 -15.82 -9.19 -7.58
N ARG A 117 -15.90 -8.86 -6.28
CA ARG A 117 -16.49 -7.63 -5.76
C ARG A 117 -15.57 -6.98 -4.74
N GLY A 118 -14.81 -5.98 -5.21
CA GLY A 118 -13.97 -5.14 -4.35
C GLY A 118 -14.76 -4.05 -3.63
N CYS A 119 -14.14 -3.40 -2.67
CA CYS A 119 -14.65 -2.20 -2.02
C CYS A 119 -14.60 -1.01 -3.00
N TYR A 120 -15.74 -0.65 -3.59
CA TYR A 120 -15.78 0.40 -4.62
C TYR A 120 -15.55 1.80 -4.06
N THR A 121 -15.98 2.09 -2.85
CA THR A 121 -15.83 3.41 -2.23
C THR A 121 -14.39 3.80 -1.98
N PHE A 122 -13.46 2.84 -1.91
CA PHE A 122 -12.03 3.11 -1.87
C PHE A 122 -11.55 3.90 -3.09
N TYR A 123 -12.09 3.60 -4.28
CA TYR A 123 -11.68 4.22 -5.55
C TYR A 123 -12.36 5.56 -5.84
N TYR A 124 -13.42 5.91 -5.11
CA TYR A 124 -14.28 7.07 -5.37
C TYR A 124 -14.25 8.12 -4.25
N ASP A 125 -13.33 8.02 -3.30
CA ASP A 125 -13.24 9.00 -2.20
C ASP A 125 -12.72 10.35 -2.69
N ASP A 126 -13.29 11.45 -2.17
CA ASP A 126 -13.10 12.85 -2.61
C ASP A 126 -11.67 13.42 -2.48
N TYR A 127 -10.73 12.65 -1.92
CA TYR A 127 -9.32 13.01 -1.82
C TYR A 127 -8.56 12.91 -3.15
N ASN A 128 -9.22 12.57 -4.25
CA ASN A 128 -8.57 12.27 -5.52
C ASN A 128 -8.75 13.39 -6.54
N VAL A 129 -7.67 14.09 -6.81
CA VAL A 129 -7.48 14.62 -8.16
C VAL A 129 -7.28 13.40 -9.05
N LYS A 130 -8.31 13.04 -9.81
CA LYS A 130 -8.22 11.94 -10.79
C LYS A 130 -7.39 12.42 -11.97
N TYR A 131 -6.18 11.93 -12.05
CA TYR A 131 -5.43 12.03 -13.30
C TYR A 131 -6.06 11.09 -14.34
N PRO A 132 -6.01 11.42 -15.64
CA PRO A 132 -6.28 10.45 -16.68
C PRO A 132 -5.41 9.21 -16.49
N ASP A 133 -5.96 8.03 -16.73
CA ASP A 133 -5.22 6.77 -16.67
C ASP A 133 -3.92 6.89 -17.47
N ASN A 134 -2.82 6.45 -16.87
CA ASN A 134 -1.47 6.57 -17.43
C ASN A 134 -0.96 8.01 -17.64
N PHE A 135 -1.57 9.04 -17.03
CA PHE A 135 -1.07 10.42 -17.18
C PHE A 135 0.42 10.52 -16.80
N ILE A 136 0.79 10.11 -15.60
CA ILE A 136 2.18 10.17 -15.12
C ILE A 136 3.13 9.31 -15.97
N PRO A 137 2.86 8.01 -16.23
CA PRO A 137 3.70 7.19 -17.09
C PRO A 137 3.86 7.76 -18.50
N ASN A 138 2.82 8.31 -19.10
CA ASN A 138 2.87 8.89 -20.44
C ASN A 138 3.64 10.21 -20.46
N LEU A 139 3.47 11.03 -19.44
CA LEU A 139 4.14 12.33 -19.35
C LEU A 139 5.65 12.17 -19.22
N ILE A 140 6.11 11.25 -18.37
CA ILE A 140 7.53 11.10 -18.01
C ILE A 140 8.25 10.12 -18.95
N THR A 141 7.66 8.96 -19.20
CA THR A 141 8.32 7.85 -19.87
C THR A 141 7.60 7.38 -21.15
N GLY A 142 6.56 8.10 -21.59
CA GLY A 142 5.82 7.81 -22.81
C GLY A 142 6.62 8.13 -24.08
N ASN A 143 6.21 7.55 -25.21
CA ASN A 143 6.82 7.85 -26.50
C ASN A 143 6.67 9.34 -26.83
N GLY A 144 7.79 10.02 -27.09
CA GLY A 144 7.83 11.44 -27.39
C GLY A 144 7.90 12.35 -26.16
N SER A 145 7.98 11.80 -24.94
CA SER A 145 8.31 12.60 -23.75
C SER A 145 9.71 13.21 -23.91
N LYS A 146 9.85 14.47 -23.50
CA LYS A 146 11.13 15.20 -23.48
C LYS A 146 11.59 15.50 -22.06
N ILE A 147 10.94 14.91 -21.05
CA ILE A 147 11.29 15.13 -19.65
C ILE A 147 12.59 14.43 -19.31
N LEU A 148 12.74 13.17 -19.75
CA LEU A 148 13.98 12.41 -19.60
C LEU A 148 14.86 12.57 -20.82
N ASP A 149 16.16 12.71 -20.60
CA ASP A 149 17.17 12.75 -21.67
C ASP A 149 17.17 11.44 -22.47
N TYR A 150 16.88 10.34 -21.78
CA TYR A 150 16.68 8.99 -22.35
C TYR A 150 15.81 8.14 -21.40
N VAL A 151 15.17 7.11 -21.95
CA VAL A 151 14.36 6.14 -21.18
C VAL A 151 14.87 4.74 -21.45
N TYR A 152 15.28 4.06 -20.38
CA TYR A 152 15.58 2.63 -20.39
C TYR A 152 14.53 1.85 -19.61
N ARG A 153 14.47 0.54 -19.85
CA ARG A 153 13.63 -0.38 -19.09
C ARG A 153 14.48 -1.50 -18.52
N THR A 154 14.22 -1.83 -17.27
CA THR A 154 14.75 -3.05 -16.67
C THR A 154 14.03 -4.28 -17.24
N ARG A 155 14.55 -5.47 -16.97
CA ARG A 155 13.90 -6.74 -17.35
C ARG A 155 12.48 -6.84 -16.78
N ASN A 156 12.27 -6.38 -15.56
CA ASN A 156 10.96 -6.41 -14.86
C ASN A 156 10.05 -5.24 -15.22
N GLY A 157 10.47 -4.37 -16.16
CA GLY A 157 9.64 -3.31 -16.71
C GLY A 157 9.70 -1.97 -15.97
N HIS A 158 10.55 -1.84 -14.94
CA HIS A 158 10.83 -0.55 -14.33
C HIS A 158 11.49 0.38 -15.35
N ARG A 159 11.22 1.66 -15.27
CA ARG A 159 11.72 2.65 -16.22
C ARG A 159 12.69 3.58 -15.52
N TYR A 160 13.81 3.86 -16.16
CA TYR A 160 14.79 4.78 -15.61
C TYR A 160 15.45 5.65 -16.68
N GLY A 161 16.02 6.76 -16.25
CA GLY A 161 16.69 7.72 -17.12
C GLY A 161 17.40 8.81 -16.35
N THR A 162 17.77 9.87 -17.03
CA THR A 162 18.37 11.08 -16.45
C THR A 162 17.54 12.29 -16.84
N ILE A 163 17.39 13.23 -15.92
CA ILE A 163 16.82 14.54 -16.15
C ILE A 163 17.94 15.56 -16.00
N THR A 164 18.15 16.40 -17.03
CA THR A 164 19.07 17.54 -16.93
C THR A 164 18.31 18.83 -16.78
N ARG A 165 18.61 19.61 -15.73
CA ARG A 165 18.03 20.94 -15.46
C ARG A 165 19.12 21.86 -14.93
N ASP A 166 19.27 23.03 -15.53
CA ASP A 166 20.20 24.07 -15.10
C ASP A 166 21.64 23.57 -14.83
N GLY A 167 22.09 22.62 -15.67
CA GLY A 167 23.41 21.99 -15.56
C GLY A 167 23.53 20.87 -14.54
N LYS A 168 22.53 20.64 -13.70
CA LYS A 168 22.44 19.52 -12.78
C LYS A 168 21.81 18.30 -13.44
N LYS A 169 22.19 17.11 -12.98
CA LYS A 169 21.69 15.83 -13.46
C LYS A 169 21.02 15.06 -12.35
N PHE A 170 19.80 14.61 -12.59
CA PHE A 170 19.03 13.80 -11.65
C PHE A 170 18.80 12.42 -12.25
N PHE A 171 19.20 11.37 -11.53
CA PHE A 171 18.83 10.02 -11.90
C PHE A 171 17.36 9.81 -11.55
N TYR A 172 16.57 9.32 -12.50
CA TYR A 172 15.14 9.05 -12.34
C TYR A 172 14.87 7.56 -12.47
N LEU A 173 14.14 7.00 -11.50
CA LEU A 173 13.65 5.63 -11.51
C LEU A 173 12.15 5.61 -11.22
N HIS A 174 11.35 5.07 -12.14
CA HIS A 174 9.95 4.76 -11.91
C HIS A 174 9.80 3.29 -11.54
N HIS A 175 9.47 3.03 -10.27
CA HIS A 175 9.22 1.71 -9.71
C HIS A 175 7.70 1.46 -9.65
N ALA A 176 7.17 0.81 -10.68
CA ALA A 176 5.74 0.72 -10.94
C ALA A 176 4.97 -0.18 -9.97
N ASP A 177 5.58 -1.22 -9.41
CA ASP A 177 4.94 -2.11 -8.42
C ASP A 177 5.98 -2.95 -7.65
N PHE A 178 5.65 -3.33 -6.42
CA PHE A 178 6.48 -4.21 -5.57
C PHE A 178 6.20 -5.70 -5.78
N THR A 179 5.46 -6.11 -6.80
CA THR A 179 5.36 -7.53 -7.21
C THR A 179 6.54 -7.94 -8.08
N LYS A 180 7.25 -6.96 -8.63
CA LYS A 180 8.41 -7.12 -9.49
C LYS A 180 9.65 -6.58 -8.79
N ASP A 181 10.62 -7.45 -8.66
CA ASP A 181 11.89 -7.12 -8.02
C ASP A 181 12.73 -6.15 -8.87
N LEU A 182 13.47 -5.27 -8.19
CA LEU A 182 14.67 -4.64 -8.73
C LEU A 182 15.81 -5.62 -8.51
N THR A 183 16.19 -6.34 -9.55
CA THR A 183 17.25 -7.34 -9.46
C THR A 183 18.60 -6.69 -9.21
N MET A 184 19.56 -7.43 -8.68
CA MET A 184 20.94 -6.94 -8.55
C MET A 184 21.53 -6.52 -9.88
N GLU A 185 21.15 -7.18 -11.00
CA GLU A 185 21.53 -6.77 -12.34
C GLU A 185 20.99 -5.39 -12.70
N ASP A 186 19.70 -5.12 -12.39
CA ASP A 186 19.10 -3.81 -12.59
C ASP A 186 19.80 -2.73 -11.78
N ILE A 187 20.05 -3.02 -10.50
CA ILE A 187 20.72 -2.11 -9.56
C ILE A 187 22.16 -1.78 -10.02
N GLU A 188 22.91 -2.76 -10.51
CA GLU A 188 24.25 -2.55 -11.08
C GLU A 188 24.20 -1.69 -12.37
N MET A 189 23.16 -1.82 -13.18
CA MET A 189 22.97 -0.94 -14.34
C MET A 189 22.76 0.52 -13.96
N PHE A 190 22.24 0.82 -12.79
CA PHE A 190 22.02 2.19 -12.31
C PHE A 190 23.31 2.89 -11.87
N LYS A 191 24.33 2.14 -11.42
CA LYS A 191 25.59 2.67 -10.90
C LYS A 191 26.22 3.79 -11.73
N PRO A 192 26.46 3.61 -13.06
CA PRO A 192 27.14 4.64 -13.86
C PRO A 192 26.32 5.91 -14.04
N HIS A 193 25.00 5.84 -13.83
CA HIS A 193 24.10 6.96 -13.91
C HIS A 193 24.04 7.70 -12.58
N LEU A 194 23.88 6.97 -11.48
CA LEU A 194 23.88 7.49 -10.11
C LEU A 194 25.22 8.16 -9.76
N ALA A 195 26.35 7.58 -10.17
CA ALA A 195 27.69 8.16 -9.93
C ALA A 195 27.90 9.53 -10.59
N LYS A 196 27.04 9.95 -11.52
CA LYS A 196 27.10 11.22 -12.22
C LYS A 196 25.91 12.14 -11.89
N ALA A 197 25.04 11.70 -10.99
CA ALA A 197 23.82 12.41 -10.62
C ALA A 197 24.07 13.31 -9.40
N ASP A 198 23.47 14.50 -9.46
CA ASP A 198 23.43 15.44 -8.34
C ASP A 198 22.30 15.09 -7.35
N GLY A 199 21.36 14.22 -7.75
CA GLY A 199 20.27 13.73 -6.92
C GLY A 199 19.54 12.54 -7.57
N PHE A 200 18.74 11.84 -6.76
CA PHE A 200 17.96 10.68 -7.14
C PHE A 200 16.46 10.97 -7.01
N ILE A 201 15.69 10.79 -8.07
CA ILE A 201 14.23 10.87 -8.08
C ILE A 201 13.69 9.44 -8.13
N TYR A 202 13.14 8.97 -7.03
CA TYR A 202 12.55 7.64 -6.89
C TYR A 202 11.02 7.76 -6.99
N ASP A 203 10.47 7.50 -8.16
CA ASP A 203 9.04 7.67 -8.45
C ASP A 203 8.26 6.38 -8.20
N ILE A 204 7.41 6.39 -7.17
CA ILE A 204 6.49 5.30 -6.86
C ILE A 204 5.02 5.67 -7.13
N ARG A 205 4.75 6.82 -7.74
CA ARG A 205 3.39 7.17 -8.15
C ARG A 205 2.89 6.14 -9.14
N THR A 206 1.74 5.57 -8.98
CA THR A 206 1.21 4.39 -9.69
C THR A 206 1.60 3.03 -9.11
N ASN A 207 2.31 2.99 -7.99
CA ASN A 207 2.69 1.73 -7.36
C ASN A 207 1.62 1.27 -6.36
N PRO A 208 0.84 0.20 -6.66
CA PRO A 208 -0.23 -0.27 -5.78
C PRO A 208 0.29 -1.15 -4.63
N GLY A 209 1.58 -1.35 -4.52
CA GLY A 209 2.19 -2.22 -3.51
C GLY A 209 2.68 -3.56 -4.05
N GLY A 210 2.62 -4.59 -3.22
CA GLY A 210 3.10 -5.94 -3.53
C GLY A 210 3.83 -6.59 -2.35
N ASN A 211 5.01 -7.13 -2.59
CA ASN A 211 5.80 -7.84 -1.59
C ASN A 211 6.50 -6.87 -0.63
N THR A 212 6.11 -6.90 0.64
CA THR A 212 6.67 -6.05 1.69
C THR A 212 8.17 -6.26 1.89
N GLN A 213 8.70 -7.49 1.70
CA GLN A 213 10.13 -7.76 1.85
C GLN A 213 10.95 -6.95 0.83
N LEU A 214 10.47 -6.81 -0.41
CA LEU A 214 11.16 -5.98 -1.42
C LEU A 214 11.26 -4.52 -1.01
N ALA A 215 10.24 -3.98 -0.33
CA ALA A 215 10.30 -2.61 0.19
C ALA A 215 11.40 -2.46 1.26
N PHE A 216 11.54 -3.44 2.16
CA PHE A 216 12.64 -3.46 3.15
C PHE A 216 14.00 -3.58 2.48
N ASP A 217 14.16 -4.48 1.52
CA ASP A 217 15.43 -4.74 0.84
C ASP A 217 15.89 -3.50 0.08
N ILE A 218 14.99 -2.86 -0.67
CA ILE A 218 15.28 -1.62 -1.40
C ILE A 218 15.60 -0.47 -0.43
N ALA A 219 14.81 -0.29 0.63
CA ALA A 219 15.06 0.76 1.61
C ALA A 219 16.44 0.57 2.31
N GLY A 220 16.91 -0.66 2.40
CA GLY A 220 18.24 -0.97 2.95
C GLY A 220 19.42 -0.34 2.19
N HIS A 221 19.26 0.01 0.91
CA HIS A 221 20.29 0.71 0.13
C HIS A 221 20.43 2.20 0.50
N PHE A 222 19.44 2.78 1.20
CA PHE A 222 19.40 4.19 1.55
C PHE A 222 19.85 4.50 2.98
N VAL A 223 20.29 3.49 3.75
CA VAL A 223 20.70 3.67 5.15
C VAL A 223 22.06 3.07 5.43
N LYS A 224 22.88 3.73 6.25
CA LYS A 224 24.19 3.25 6.71
C LYS A 224 24.12 2.44 7.99
N GLU A 225 23.05 2.60 8.74
CA GLU A 225 22.85 1.93 10.01
C GLU A 225 21.40 1.47 10.18
N LYS A 226 21.16 0.67 11.22
CA LYS A 226 19.82 0.21 11.57
C LYS A 226 18.92 1.39 11.92
N THR A 227 17.99 1.70 11.06
CA THR A 227 17.08 2.85 11.16
C THR A 227 15.67 2.40 11.59
N HIS A 228 15.13 3.06 12.62
CA HIS A 228 13.74 2.84 13.07
C HIS A 228 12.77 3.49 12.08
N ILE A 229 11.73 2.74 11.65
CA ILE A 229 10.82 3.16 10.57
C ILE A 229 9.34 3.08 10.95
N GLY A 230 9.02 2.76 12.18
CA GLY A 230 7.65 2.64 12.65
C GLY A 230 7.41 1.42 13.50
N TYR A 231 6.14 1.03 13.59
CA TYR A 231 5.72 -0.08 14.45
C TYR A 231 4.71 -0.98 13.74
N GLN A 232 4.62 -2.21 14.25
CA GLN A 232 3.57 -3.16 13.90
C GLN A 232 2.80 -3.54 15.16
N VAL A 233 1.48 -3.59 15.06
CA VAL A 233 0.58 -4.13 16.08
C VAL A 233 -0.22 -5.29 15.52
N VAL A 234 -0.68 -6.21 16.40
CA VAL A 234 -1.45 -7.38 16.01
C VAL A 234 -2.72 -7.43 16.83
N LYS A 235 -3.86 -7.63 16.16
CA LYS A 235 -5.16 -7.89 16.79
C LYS A 235 -5.13 -9.30 17.41
N LYS A 236 -5.43 -9.42 18.71
CA LYS A 236 -5.30 -10.68 19.49
C LYS A 236 -6.60 -11.45 19.60
N SER A 237 -7.73 -10.77 19.62
CA SER A 237 -9.04 -11.37 19.83
C SER A 237 -10.13 -10.74 18.97
N ASN A 238 -11.38 -11.09 19.17
CA ASN A 238 -12.53 -10.51 18.48
C ASN A 238 -12.89 -9.11 19.01
N ASP A 239 -12.37 -8.71 20.16
CA ASP A 239 -12.47 -7.32 20.62
C ASP A 239 -11.70 -6.40 19.67
N HIS A 240 -12.35 -5.35 19.19
CA HIS A 240 -11.79 -4.41 18.21
C HIS A 240 -10.57 -3.65 18.74
N ASN A 241 -10.45 -3.52 20.08
CA ASN A 241 -9.38 -2.79 20.74
C ASN A 241 -8.31 -3.68 21.41
N ASP A 242 -8.46 -5.01 21.35
CA ASP A 242 -7.50 -5.93 21.94
C ASP A 242 -6.30 -6.15 21.00
N LEU A 243 -5.29 -5.30 21.13
CA LEU A 243 -4.08 -5.30 20.34
C LEU A 243 -2.85 -5.68 21.16
N THR A 244 -1.78 -6.11 20.51
CA THR A 244 -0.45 -6.22 21.12
C THR A 244 0.14 -4.84 21.37
N GLU A 245 1.14 -4.78 22.27
CA GLU A 245 2.04 -3.62 22.30
C GLU A 245 2.70 -3.40 20.95
N PRO A 246 2.92 -2.14 20.52
CA PRO A 246 3.58 -1.81 19.26
C PRO A 246 5.01 -2.35 19.23
N ARG A 247 5.30 -3.24 18.28
CA ARG A 247 6.63 -3.78 18.02
C ARG A 247 7.35 -2.90 17.01
N ALA A 248 8.48 -2.32 17.41
CA ALA A 248 9.30 -1.47 16.54
C ALA A 248 9.81 -2.24 15.29
N LEU A 249 9.70 -1.60 14.14
CA LEU A 249 10.22 -2.04 12.86
C LEU A 249 11.49 -1.25 12.49
N TYR A 250 12.40 -1.94 11.82
CA TYR A 250 13.67 -1.35 11.41
C TYR A 250 14.06 -1.80 10.02
N ILE A 251 14.56 -0.88 9.21
CA ILE A 251 15.39 -1.23 8.06
C ILE A 251 16.85 -1.38 8.51
N LYS A 252 17.60 -2.19 7.77
CA LYS A 252 19.05 -2.41 7.98
C LYS A 252 19.77 -2.13 6.68
N PRO A 253 21.01 -1.67 6.72
CA PRO A 253 21.82 -1.53 5.50
C PRO A 253 21.80 -2.81 4.69
N SER A 254 21.63 -2.67 3.37
CA SER A 254 21.77 -3.79 2.45
C SER A 254 23.20 -4.36 2.58
N LYS A 255 23.31 -5.69 2.56
CA LYS A 255 24.61 -6.38 2.59
C LYS A 255 25.25 -6.51 1.21
N GLU A 256 24.44 -6.38 0.19
CA GLU A 256 24.82 -6.55 -1.21
C GLU A 256 24.35 -5.35 -2.02
N GLY A 257 25.09 -5.05 -3.10
CA GLY A 257 24.72 -3.96 -4.00
C GLY A 257 25.28 -2.59 -3.58
N PRO A 258 24.87 -1.52 -4.28
CA PRO A 258 25.35 -0.17 -4.03
C PRO A 258 24.77 0.43 -2.76
N ASP A 259 25.53 1.31 -2.15
CA ASP A 259 25.09 2.22 -1.08
C ASP A 259 24.57 3.53 -1.72
N TRP A 260 23.30 3.81 -1.52
CA TRP A 260 22.64 5.05 -1.97
C TRP A 260 22.40 6.04 -0.85
N SER A 261 22.90 5.77 0.33
CA SER A 261 22.62 6.55 1.54
C SER A 261 23.17 7.98 1.52
N ASP A 262 24.17 8.25 0.68
CA ASP A 262 24.80 9.58 0.56
C ASP A 262 24.16 10.46 -0.52
N ILE A 263 23.32 9.91 -1.39
CA ILE A 263 22.68 10.69 -2.45
C ILE A 263 21.36 11.30 -1.95
N LYS A 264 21.18 12.63 -2.15
CA LYS A 264 19.89 13.28 -1.90
C LYS A 264 18.82 12.62 -2.77
N THR A 265 17.77 12.14 -2.15
CA THR A 265 16.71 11.38 -2.82
C THR A 265 15.34 12.04 -2.63
N ALA A 266 14.61 12.27 -3.71
CA ALA A 266 13.20 12.65 -3.68
C ALA A 266 12.34 11.42 -4.00
N VAL A 267 11.45 11.02 -3.08
CA VAL A 267 10.50 9.93 -3.29
C VAL A 267 9.15 10.53 -3.66
N LEU A 268 8.67 10.25 -4.88
CA LEU A 268 7.44 10.85 -5.38
C LEU A 268 6.21 10.00 -5.04
N THR A 269 5.20 10.64 -4.44
CA THR A 269 3.96 9.99 -4.01
C THR A 269 2.71 10.65 -4.58
N ASN A 270 1.64 9.88 -4.65
CA ASN A 270 0.27 10.33 -4.91
C ASN A 270 -0.73 9.31 -4.34
N ARG A 271 -2.02 9.52 -4.54
CA ARG A 271 -3.09 8.65 -4.03
C ARG A 271 -3.03 7.19 -4.53
N ASP A 272 -2.37 6.92 -5.66
CA ASP A 272 -2.23 5.55 -6.21
C ASP A 272 -1.13 4.73 -5.50
N VAL A 273 -0.31 5.38 -4.66
CA VAL A 273 0.70 4.71 -3.83
C VAL A 273 0.00 3.99 -2.68
N TYR A 274 -0.13 2.67 -2.79
CA TYR A 274 -0.97 1.88 -1.89
C TYR A 274 -0.23 0.69 -1.25
N SER A 275 -0.72 0.16 -0.12
CA SER A 275 -0.24 -1.07 0.50
C SER A 275 1.28 -1.03 0.79
N THR A 276 2.07 -1.97 0.27
CA THR A 276 3.53 -2.00 0.44
C THR A 276 4.20 -0.71 -0.03
N ALA A 277 3.70 -0.05 -1.08
CA ALA A 277 4.25 1.22 -1.54
C ALA A 277 3.96 2.37 -0.55
N ASN A 278 2.79 2.35 0.10
CA ASN A 278 2.47 3.26 1.19
C ASN A 278 3.40 3.04 2.40
N MET A 279 3.68 1.77 2.76
CA MET A 279 4.68 1.46 3.79
C MET A 279 6.07 1.96 3.39
N PHE A 280 6.49 1.75 2.13
CA PHE A 280 7.77 2.25 1.63
C PHE A 280 7.86 3.77 1.72
N ALA A 281 6.82 4.50 1.35
CA ALA A 281 6.77 5.96 1.53
C ALA A 281 6.95 6.35 3.01
N SER A 282 6.31 5.63 3.95
CA SER A 282 6.50 5.83 5.39
C SER A 282 7.94 5.56 5.83
N PHE A 283 8.58 4.51 5.32
CA PHE A 283 9.97 4.18 5.63
C PHE A 283 10.93 5.27 5.16
N MET A 284 10.72 5.76 3.94
CA MET A 284 11.60 6.76 3.32
C MET A 284 11.56 8.13 4.02
N LYS A 285 10.52 8.43 4.79
CA LYS A 285 10.49 9.62 5.66
C LYS A 285 11.52 9.57 6.79
N GLU A 286 11.94 8.38 7.19
CA GLU A 286 12.91 8.16 8.26
C GLU A 286 14.35 8.01 7.72
N VAL A 287 14.54 8.08 6.41
CA VAL A 287 15.85 8.00 5.76
C VAL A 287 16.48 9.40 5.71
N PRO A 288 17.71 9.61 6.26
CA PRO A 288 18.27 10.96 6.45
C PRO A 288 18.38 11.83 5.20
N ASN A 289 18.70 11.23 4.05
CA ASN A 289 18.90 11.94 2.78
C ASN A 289 17.73 11.78 1.81
N ALA A 290 16.56 11.33 2.29
CA ALA A 290 15.35 11.21 1.50
C ALA A 290 14.32 12.26 1.91
N THR A 291 13.55 12.73 0.94
CA THR A 291 12.40 13.63 1.12
C THR A 291 11.22 13.05 0.34
N VAL A 292 10.11 12.81 1.00
CA VAL A 292 8.88 12.35 0.37
C VAL A 292 8.09 13.56 -0.14
N ILE A 293 7.82 13.60 -1.44
CA ILE A 293 7.24 14.76 -2.14
C ILE A 293 6.01 14.32 -2.94
N GLY A 294 4.94 15.07 -2.84
CA GLY A 294 3.74 14.82 -3.66
C GLY A 294 2.44 14.88 -2.88
N GLY A 295 1.45 14.12 -3.31
CA GLY A 295 0.17 13.98 -2.61
C GLY A 295 0.24 12.97 -1.47
N ILE A 296 -0.76 13.02 -0.59
CA ILE A 296 -0.97 11.96 0.41
C ILE A 296 -1.14 10.63 -0.31
N SER A 297 -0.45 9.59 0.17
CA SER A 297 -0.55 8.25 -0.41
C SER A 297 -1.91 7.58 -0.20
N GLY A 298 -2.13 6.44 -0.84
CA GLY A 298 -3.41 5.75 -0.86
C GLY A 298 -3.78 5.01 0.42
N GLY A 299 -2.83 4.76 1.31
CA GLY A 299 -3.08 3.99 2.51
C GLY A 299 -2.85 2.48 2.34
N GLY A 300 -3.67 1.68 3.02
CA GLY A 300 -3.50 0.22 3.02
C GLY A 300 -2.46 -0.24 4.04
N GLY A 301 -2.59 0.22 5.29
CA GLY A 301 -1.70 -0.14 6.41
C GLY A 301 -2.01 -1.50 7.06
N GLY A 302 -3.05 -2.18 6.61
CA GLY A 302 -3.44 -3.51 7.08
C GLY A 302 -2.90 -4.64 6.20
N ASP A 303 -2.84 -5.85 6.76
CA ASP A 303 -2.32 -7.06 6.10
C ASP A 303 -3.51 -7.89 5.55
N PRO A 304 -3.69 -7.97 4.21
CA PRO A 304 -4.83 -8.69 3.64
C PRO A 304 -4.73 -10.19 3.91
N THR A 305 -5.81 -10.75 4.44
CA THR A 305 -5.91 -12.17 4.80
C THR A 305 -7.20 -12.75 4.21
N SER A 306 -7.11 -13.96 3.67
CA SER A 306 -8.22 -14.69 3.06
C SER A 306 -8.97 -15.55 4.06
N PHE A 307 -10.30 -15.55 3.97
CA PHE A 307 -11.23 -16.36 4.76
C PHE A 307 -12.29 -16.97 3.85
N TYR A 308 -12.91 -18.06 4.28
CA TYR A 308 -13.94 -18.74 3.50
C TYR A 308 -15.29 -18.66 4.19
N LEU A 309 -16.33 -18.39 3.42
CA LEU A 309 -17.72 -18.46 3.85
C LEU A 309 -18.28 -19.89 3.71
N PRO A 310 -19.41 -20.23 4.37
CA PRO A 310 -20.01 -21.54 4.27
C PRO A 310 -20.39 -21.99 2.86
N ASN A 311 -20.68 -21.08 1.94
CA ASN A 311 -20.95 -21.35 0.52
C ASN A 311 -19.68 -21.50 -0.34
N GLY A 312 -18.49 -21.41 0.26
CA GLY A 312 -17.20 -21.52 -0.41
C GLY A 312 -16.67 -20.22 -1.02
N TRP A 313 -17.34 -19.09 -0.85
CA TRP A 313 -16.81 -17.79 -1.28
C TRP A 313 -15.62 -17.39 -0.41
N THR A 314 -14.71 -16.62 -1.01
CA THR A 314 -13.56 -16.08 -0.29
C THR A 314 -13.80 -14.61 0.03
N VAL A 315 -13.61 -14.24 1.29
CA VAL A 315 -13.54 -12.84 1.74
C VAL A 315 -12.11 -12.52 2.07
N VAL A 316 -11.55 -11.49 1.45
CA VAL A 316 -10.24 -10.95 1.79
C VAL A 316 -10.44 -9.62 2.49
N MET A 317 -9.69 -9.38 3.56
CA MET A 317 -9.73 -8.13 4.30
C MET A 317 -8.46 -7.88 5.08
N SER A 318 -8.19 -6.63 5.42
CA SER A 318 -7.16 -6.25 6.37
C SER A 318 -7.46 -6.88 7.73
N ALA A 319 -6.70 -7.92 8.10
CA ALA A 319 -6.91 -8.65 9.34
C ALA A 319 -5.59 -8.82 10.11
N TYR A 320 -5.70 -8.89 11.43
CA TYR A 320 -4.64 -9.14 12.40
C TYR A 320 -3.55 -8.07 12.49
N ARG A 321 -2.87 -7.71 11.40
CA ARG A 321 -1.68 -6.84 11.45
C ARG A 321 -1.99 -5.46 10.90
N MET A 322 -1.47 -4.46 11.57
CA MET A 322 -1.60 -3.05 11.23
C MET A 322 -0.24 -2.37 11.35
N SER A 323 0.08 -1.50 10.41
CA SER A 323 1.32 -0.72 10.40
C SER A 323 1.08 0.69 10.91
N LEU A 324 2.02 1.18 11.72
CA LEU A 324 2.06 2.52 12.29
C LEU A 324 3.37 3.19 11.89
N ASP A 325 3.38 4.51 11.78
CA ASP A 325 4.60 5.31 11.63
C ASP A 325 5.44 5.37 12.93
N VAL A 326 6.52 6.13 12.93
CA VAL A 326 7.40 6.30 14.10
C VAL A 326 6.72 7.02 15.27
N ASN A 327 5.66 7.77 15.02
CA ASN A 327 4.84 8.46 16.02
C ASN A 327 3.70 7.57 16.54
N LYS A 328 3.64 6.32 16.10
CA LYS A 328 2.56 5.36 16.36
C LYS A 328 1.21 5.81 15.80
N VAL A 329 1.23 6.58 14.70
CA VAL A 329 0.04 6.96 13.96
C VAL A 329 -0.20 5.94 12.85
N HIS A 330 -1.45 5.65 12.61
CA HIS A 330 -1.91 4.71 11.60
C HIS A 330 -1.59 5.18 10.18
N ILE A 331 -1.04 4.31 9.34
CA ILE A 331 -0.79 4.63 7.92
C ILE A 331 -1.91 4.15 6.98
N GLU A 332 -3.03 3.67 7.53
CA GLU A 332 -4.17 3.19 6.73
C GLU A 332 -4.82 4.30 5.89
N ALA A 333 -4.90 5.51 6.40
CA ALA A 333 -5.45 6.66 5.67
C ALA A 333 -4.47 7.28 4.65
N GLY A 334 -3.27 6.74 4.56
CA GLY A 334 -2.17 7.26 3.75
C GLY A 334 -1.09 7.96 4.57
N VAL A 335 0.07 8.11 3.95
CA VAL A 335 1.24 8.80 4.50
C VAL A 335 1.27 10.23 4.02
N GLN A 336 1.32 11.17 4.97
CA GLN A 336 1.53 12.58 4.67
C GLN A 336 2.98 12.79 4.17
N PRO A 337 3.20 13.34 2.96
CA PRO A 337 4.54 13.62 2.47
C PRO A 337 5.22 14.73 3.28
N ASP A 338 6.55 14.84 3.18
CA ASP A 338 7.31 15.93 3.80
C ASP A 338 7.05 17.25 3.07
N VAL A 339 6.87 17.18 1.75
CA VAL A 339 6.50 18.33 0.91
C VAL A 339 5.19 18.01 0.19
N LEU A 340 4.09 18.57 0.70
CA LEU A 340 2.78 18.37 0.11
C LEU A 340 2.63 19.23 -1.16
N VAL A 341 2.44 18.56 -2.28
CA VAL A 341 2.14 19.19 -3.58
C VAL A 341 1.28 18.26 -4.42
N ASN A 342 0.22 18.79 -5.00
CA ASN A 342 -0.69 18.02 -5.86
C ASN A 342 -0.66 18.58 -7.28
N ILE A 343 -0.95 17.70 -8.26
CA ILE A 343 -1.19 18.09 -9.65
C ILE A 343 -2.62 18.64 -9.74
N SER A 344 -2.78 19.81 -10.35
CA SER A 344 -4.08 20.42 -10.60
C SER A 344 -4.64 20.01 -11.97
N ASP A 345 -5.93 20.29 -12.22
CA ASP A 345 -6.54 20.11 -13.55
C ASP A 345 -5.83 20.97 -14.62
N GLU A 346 -5.34 22.14 -14.26
CA GLU A 346 -4.55 23.00 -15.14
C GLU A 346 -3.21 22.34 -15.49
N ASP A 347 -2.55 21.71 -14.53
CA ASP A 347 -1.30 20.95 -14.77
C ASP A 347 -1.55 19.79 -15.73
N VAL A 348 -2.67 19.07 -15.56
CA VAL A 348 -3.07 17.97 -16.46
C VAL A 348 -3.29 18.51 -17.87
N ALA A 349 -4.03 19.61 -18.02
CA ALA A 349 -4.31 20.24 -19.32
C ALA A 349 -3.03 20.72 -20.02
N ASN A 350 -2.06 21.23 -19.26
CA ASN A 350 -0.77 21.72 -19.75
C ASN A 350 0.30 20.62 -19.86
N LYS A 351 0.01 19.39 -19.50
CA LYS A 351 0.97 18.27 -19.43
C LYS A 351 2.18 18.62 -18.55
N TYR A 352 1.94 19.24 -17.42
CA TYR A 352 2.95 19.70 -16.48
C TYR A 352 2.96 18.83 -15.23
N ASP A 353 4.12 18.30 -14.87
CA ASP A 353 4.30 17.49 -13.66
C ASP A 353 4.82 18.35 -12.50
N ARG A 354 3.93 19.01 -11.79
CA ARG A 354 4.26 19.86 -10.64
C ARG A 354 4.99 19.12 -9.53
N ILE A 355 4.69 17.85 -9.31
CA ILE A 355 5.35 17.04 -8.28
C ILE A 355 6.82 16.80 -8.67
N LEU A 356 7.07 16.43 -9.93
CA LEU A 356 8.42 16.22 -10.43
C LEU A 356 9.25 17.53 -10.41
N GLU A 357 8.67 18.63 -10.85
CA GLU A 357 9.38 19.92 -10.83
C GLU A 357 9.71 20.37 -9.41
N LYS A 358 8.82 20.13 -8.43
CA LYS A 358 9.11 20.37 -7.01
C LYS A 358 10.23 19.47 -6.47
N ALA A 359 10.29 18.23 -6.92
CA ALA A 359 11.40 17.33 -6.55
C ALA A 359 12.75 17.84 -7.09
N ILE A 360 12.78 18.31 -8.34
CA ILE A 360 13.99 18.91 -8.95
C ILE A 360 14.41 20.17 -8.18
N GLU A 361 13.46 21.02 -7.79
CA GLU A 361 13.72 22.21 -6.97
C GLU A 361 14.38 21.82 -5.65
N VAL A 362 13.75 20.90 -4.86
CA VAL A 362 14.27 20.44 -3.56
C VAL A 362 15.66 19.82 -3.68
N LEU A 363 15.89 18.99 -4.70
CA LEU A 363 17.20 18.36 -4.93
C LEU A 363 18.26 19.35 -5.43
N SER A 364 17.84 20.52 -5.89
CA SER A 364 18.75 21.57 -6.38
C SER A 364 19.26 22.50 -5.29
N GLU A 365 18.64 22.53 -4.13
CA GLU A 365 19.08 23.22 -2.92
C GLU A 365 20.26 22.50 -2.25
#